data_504a9685cae12749c4cd6b1ba6840865
#
_entry.id   504a9685cae12749c4cd6b1ba6840865
#
_cell.length_a   1.000
_cell.length_b   1.000
_cell.length_c   1.000
_cell.angle_alpha   90.00
_cell.angle_beta   90.00
_cell.angle_gamma   90.00
#
_symmetry.space_group_name_H-M   'P 1'
#
loop_
_entity.id
_entity.type
_entity.pdbx_description
1 polymer ?
#
loop_
_entity_poly.entity_id
_entity_poly.type
_entity_poly.pdbx_seq_one_letter_code
_entity_poly.pdbx_strand_id
1 'polypeptide(L)'
;MDPSINLDSMIGLVTTSRLLKALADDTRLRILHLLSQEELTGSDLMEILNTGQSRVSTHLNLLKEVGLVHDRKEGRRTFYSLGSGPAAGLWREVLTANEDSPEFAADLAGLETLRERRRGDQRAYFDRVAASFGEQLLPGRTWEGLARSLMLLAPRARYADLGVGDGLLTLMLAEVATSVTAVDLSPEMLAQLAARAQAKGIRNITAVEGEIESLPLPESSHDVVVMSQALHHAREPLAALREAARILVPGGRLLVIDLLAHQEDWVREKLGHLHLGFTEAGLAKLLEQAGLRNVLVSRSARDPQPPNFMSLTATAQK
;
A
#
# COMPACT_ATOMS: atom_id res chain seq x y z
N MET A 1 -1.41 26.75 -41.08
CA MET A 1 -0.06 26.25 -40.81
C MET A 1 0.25 26.61 -39.37
N ASP A 2 0.14 25.65 -38.46
CA ASP A 2 0.41 25.84 -37.05
C ASP A 2 1.89 25.47 -36.79
N PRO A 3 2.73 26.39 -36.33
CA PRO A 3 4.17 26.16 -36.15
C PRO A 3 4.51 25.88 -34.67
N SER A 4 3.87 24.92 -34.05
CA SER A 4 4.28 24.47 -32.73
C SER A 4 4.59 22.97 -32.71
N ILE A 5 5.48 22.53 -33.62
CA ILE A 5 6.16 21.24 -33.45
C ILE A 5 7.26 21.50 -32.41
N ASN A 6 7.00 21.06 -31.19
CA ASN A 6 7.93 21.12 -30.08
C ASN A 6 9.17 20.26 -30.43
N LEU A 7 10.30 20.89 -30.74
CA LEU A 7 11.56 20.21 -31.14
C LEU A 7 12.09 19.25 -30.04
N ASP A 8 11.69 19.43 -28.80
CA ASP A 8 12.07 18.53 -27.68
C ASP A 8 11.41 17.14 -27.73
N SER A 9 10.46 16.89 -28.63
CA SER A 9 9.80 15.60 -28.82
C SER A 9 10.38 14.75 -29.96
N MET A 10 11.34 15.25 -30.73
CA MET A 10 11.94 14.51 -31.85
C MET A 10 13.09 13.62 -31.37
N ILE A 11 12.82 12.33 -31.30
CA ILE A 11 13.87 11.31 -31.11
C ILE A 11 14.71 11.26 -32.40
N GLY A 12 16.00 11.64 -32.32
CA GLY A 12 16.89 11.57 -33.47
C GLY A 12 17.10 10.15 -33.99
N LEU A 13 17.43 9.99 -35.28
CA LEU A 13 17.55 8.70 -35.96
C LEU A 13 18.46 7.69 -35.22
N VAL A 14 19.56 8.16 -34.65
CA VAL A 14 20.50 7.32 -33.86
C VAL A 14 19.80 6.76 -32.58
N THR A 15 19.04 7.61 -31.89
CA THR A 15 18.29 7.22 -30.71
C THR A 15 17.17 6.25 -31.06
N THR A 16 16.44 6.50 -32.14
CA THR A 16 15.40 5.58 -32.65
C THR A 16 15.99 4.21 -32.98
N SER A 17 17.13 4.15 -33.65
CA SER A 17 17.80 2.87 -33.98
C SER A 17 18.20 2.11 -32.71
N ARG A 18 18.69 2.79 -31.67
CA ARG A 18 19.02 2.15 -30.37
C ARG A 18 17.78 1.62 -29.67
N LEU A 19 16.68 2.37 -29.66
CA LEU A 19 15.41 1.95 -29.09
C LEU A 19 14.85 0.71 -29.79
N LEU A 20 14.82 0.71 -31.13
CA LEU A 20 14.35 -0.45 -31.89
C LEU A 20 15.21 -1.68 -31.63
N LYS A 21 16.54 -1.54 -31.53
CA LYS A 21 17.43 -2.64 -31.14
C LYS A 21 17.17 -3.12 -29.71
N ALA A 22 16.83 -2.21 -28.79
CA ALA A 22 16.48 -2.57 -27.43
C ALA A 22 15.15 -3.33 -27.35
N LEU A 23 14.18 -3.01 -28.23
CA LEU A 23 12.90 -3.74 -28.30
C LEU A 23 12.98 -5.05 -29.10
N ALA A 24 13.99 -5.29 -29.89
CA ALA A 24 14.15 -6.49 -30.72
C ALA A 24 14.70 -7.70 -29.93
N ASP A 25 14.01 -8.05 -28.82
CA ASP A 25 14.35 -9.19 -27.99
C ASP A 25 13.15 -9.57 -27.11
N ASP A 26 12.73 -10.82 -27.16
CA ASP A 26 11.53 -11.29 -26.49
C ASP A 26 11.57 -11.10 -24.97
N THR A 27 12.74 -11.36 -24.35
CA THR A 27 12.87 -11.19 -22.89
C THR A 27 12.71 -9.73 -22.47
N ARG A 28 13.21 -8.79 -23.26
CA ARG A 28 13.07 -7.36 -22.97
C ARG A 28 11.62 -6.89 -23.14
N LEU A 29 10.93 -7.38 -24.16
CA LEU A 29 9.48 -7.10 -24.34
C LEU A 29 8.67 -7.64 -23.16
N ARG A 30 8.96 -8.87 -22.70
CA ARG A 30 8.32 -9.47 -21.54
C ARG A 30 8.61 -8.68 -20.26
N ILE A 31 9.84 -8.22 -20.05
CA ILE A 31 10.18 -7.32 -18.91
C ILE A 31 9.36 -6.03 -18.98
N LEU A 32 9.30 -5.37 -20.14
CA LEU A 32 8.52 -4.13 -20.32
C LEU A 32 7.03 -4.37 -20.09
N HIS A 33 6.49 -5.49 -20.57
CA HIS A 33 5.10 -5.87 -20.34
C HIS A 33 4.80 -6.07 -18.85
N LEU A 34 5.65 -6.79 -18.12
CA LEU A 34 5.51 -6.96 -16.67
C LEU A 34 5.61 -5.61 -15.92
N LEU A 35 6.58 -4.78 -16.29
CA LEU A 35 6.73 -3.43 -15.69
C LEU A 35 5.62 -2.45 -16.09
N SER A 36 4.82 -2.76 -17.13
CA SER A 36 3.61 -1.99 -17.43
C SER A 36 2.48 -2.24 -16.43
N GLN A 37 2.53 -3.36 -15.72
CA GLN A 37 1.54 -3.72 -14.72
C GLN A 37 1.86 -3.14 -13.34
N GLU A 38 3.13 -3.25 -12.91
CA GLU A 38 3.59 -2.70 -11.63
C GLU A 38 5.11 -2.59 -11.55
N GLU A 39 5.63 -1.88 -10.54
CA GLU A 39 7.07 -1.89 -10.21
C GLU A 39 7.48 -3.27 -9.68
N LEU A 40 8.56 -3.82 -10.22
CA LEU A 40 9.09 -5.13 -9.86
C LEU A 40 10.57 -5.06 -9.49
N THR A 41 11.01 -5.94 -8.60
CA THR A 41 12.44 -6.12 -8.33
C THR A 41 13.07 -7.06 -9.36
N GLY A 42 14.41 -7.04 -9.43
CA GLY A 42 15.14 -8.00 -10.28
C GLY A 42 14.85 -9.47 -9.91
N SER A 43 14.64 -9.74 -8.61
CA SER A 43 14.26 -11.10 -8.14
C SER A 43 12.85 -11.49 -8.58
N ASP A 44 11.92 -10.58 -8.62
CA ASP A 44 10.56 -10.84 -9.11
C ASP A 44 10.59 -11.20 -10.60
N LEU A 45 11.32 -10.39 -11.38
CA LEU A 45 11.50 -10.64 -12.83
C LEU A 45 12.20 -11.98 -13.10
N MET A 46 13.21 -12.33 -12.30
CA MET A 46 13.88 -13.63 -12.41
C MET A 46 12.91 -14.80 -12.17
N GLU A 47 12.06 -14.67 -11.17
CA GLU A 47 11.08 -15.68 -10.82
C GLU A 47 10.00 -15.84 -11.91
N ILE A 48 9.34 -14.74 -12.30
CA ILE A 48 8.27 -14.76 -13.30
C ILE A 48 8.79 -15.25 -14.65
N LEU A 49 9.94 -14.76 -15.10
CA LEU A 49 10.53 -15.10 -16.39
C LEU A 49 11.28 -16.43 -16.38
N ASN A 50 11.40 -17.08 -15.22
CA ASN A 50 12.18 -18.29 -15.01
C ASN A 50 13.60 -18.18 -15.62
N THR A 51 14.32 -17.10 -15.27
CA THR A 51 15.64 -16.81 -15.85
C THR A 51 16.65 -16.34 -14.80
N GLY A 52 17.93 -16.49 -15.09
CA GLY A 52 19.02 -16.21 -14.14
C GLY A 52 19.31 -14.71 -13.97
N GLN A 53 19.89 -14.35 -12.80
CA GLN A 53 20.21 -12.97 -12.39
C GLN A 53 21.04 -12.21 -13.43
N SER A 54 22.10 -12.83 -13.96
CA SER A 54 22.99 -12.20 -14.94
C SER A 54 22.21 -11.74 -16.19
N ARG A 55 21.27 -12.59 -16.65
CA ARG A 55 20.47 -12.31 -17.85
C ARG A 55 19.49 -11.16 -17.60
N VAL A 56 18.73 -11.20 -16.48
CA VAL A 56 17.82 -10.10 -16.11
C VAL A 56 18.58 -8.80 -15.95
N SER A 57 19.71 -8.81 -15.23
CA SER A 57 20.54 -7.62 -15.03
C SER A 57 21.05 -7.03 -16.35
N THR A 58 21.47 -7.87 -17.30
CA THR A 58 21.92 -7.41 -18.63
C THR A 58 20.79 -6.72 -19.39
N HIS A 59 19.59 -7.32 -19.42
CA HIS A 59 18.45 -6.75 -20.10
C HIS A 59 17.97 -5.44 -19.44
N LEU A 60 17.90 -5.39 -18.10
CA LEU A 60 17.53 -4.20 -17.37
C LEU A 60 18.51 -3.05 -17.59
N ASN A 61 19.83 -3.32 -17.59
CA ASN A 61 20.83 -2.29 -17.85
C ASN A 61 20.68 -1.70 -19.26
N LEU A 62 20.49 -2.54 -20.28
CA LEU A 62 20.26 -2.05 -21.63
C LEU A 62 18.98 -1.22 -21.75
N LEU A 63 17.88 -1.67 -21.11
CA LEU A 63 16.62 -0.92 -21.10
C LEU A 63 16.76 0.44 -20.38
N LYS A 64 17.57 0.50 -19.32
CA LYS A 64 17.89 1.74 -18.61
C LYS A 64 18.74 2.69 -19.47
N GLU A 65 19.77 2.18 -20.14
CA GLU A 65 20.64 2.97 -21.04
C GLU A 65 19.84 3.70 -22.14
N VAL A 66 18.75 3.10 -22.60
CA VAL A 66 17.87 3.70 -23.61
C VAL A 66 16.67 4.44 -23.01
N GLY A 67 16.56 4.53 -21.68
CA GLY A 67 15.53 5.28 -20.99
C GLY A 67 14.13 4.61 -21.00
N LEU A 68 14.04 3.32 -21.33
CA LEU A 68 12.78 2.57 -21.30
C LEU A 68 12.42 2.07 -19.89
N VAL A 69 13.40 1.96 -19.01
CA VAL A 69 13.23 1.54 -17.62
C VAL A 69 13.99 2.49 -16.70
N HIS A 70 13.41 2.79 -15.57
CA HIS A 70 14.04 3.47 -14.44
C HIS A 70 14.20 2.52 -13.26
N ASP A 71 15.16 2.80 -12.39
CA ASP A 71 15.32 2.10 -11.14
C ASP A 71 15.24 3.04 -9.94
N ARG A 72 14.70 2.54 -8.86
CA ARG A 72 14.60 3.21 -7.56
C ARG A 72 15.09 2.26 -6.48
N LYS A 73 16.03 2.73 -5.67
CA LYS A 73 16.50 1.98 -4.51
C LYS A 73 15.61 2.27 -3.30
N GLU A 74 15.26 1.22 -2.60
CA GLU A 74 14.53 1.29 -1.34
C GLU A 74 15.11 0.25 -0.37
N GLY A 75 15.91 0.73 0.58
CA GLY A 75 16.71 -0.12 1.44
C GLY A 75 17.68 -1.01 0.65
N ARG A 76 17.57 -2.32 0.82
CA ARG A 76 18.38 -3.31 0.09
C ARG A 76 17.76 -3.74 -1.25
N ARG A 77 16.56 -3.27 -1.57
CA ARG A 77 15.84 -3.64 -2.78
C ARG A 77 16.01 -2.57 -3.85
N THR A 78 16.06 -2.99 -5.10
CA THR A 78 15.99 -2.12 -6.26
C THR A 78 14.73 -2.47 -7.03
N PHE A 79 13.85 -1.49 -7.16
CA PHE A 79 12.61 -1.58 -7.94
C PHE A 79 12.84 -0.98 -9.32
N TYR A 80 12.23 -1.58 -10.31
CA TYR A 80 12.27 -1.15 -11.70
C TYR A 80 10.87 -0.77 -12.14
N SER A 81 10.78 0.31 -12.89
CA SER A 81 9.53 0.84 -13.45
C SER A 81 9.75 1.32 -14.89
N LEU A 82 8.65 1.49 -15.62
CA LEU A 82 8.73 2.01 -16.99
C LEU A 82 9.17 3.47 -17.02
N GLY A 83 9.98 3.79 -18.01
CA GLY A 83 10.35 5.16 -18.34
C GLY A 83 9.17 5.92 -18.95
N SER A 84 9.05 7.21 -18.59
CA SER A 84 8.00 8.13 -19.08
C SER A 84 8.48 9.05 -20.22
N GLY A 85 9.67 8.80 -20.76
CA GLY A 85 10.29 9.65 -21.80
C GLY A 85 9.63 9.56 -23.18
N PRO A 86 10.16 10.28 -24.18
CA PRO A 86 9.63 10.31 -25.56
C PRO A 86 9.51 8.95 -26.23
N ALA A 87 10.28 7.94 -25.76
CA ALA A 87 10.21 6.56 -26.22
C ALA A 87 8.95 5.81 -25.74
N ALA A 88 8.18 6.38 -24.80
CA ALA A 88 7.02 5.71 -24.21
C ALA A 88 5.92 5.35 -25.22
N GLY A 89 5.74 6.14 -26.28
CA GLY A 89 4.80 5.83 -27.36
C GLY A 89 5.17 4.55 -28.10
N LEU A 90 6.46 4.42 -28.46
CA LEU A 90 6.93 3.30 -29.28
C LEU A 90 6.77 1.94 -28.59
N TRP A 91 7.18 1.82 -27.32
CA TRP A 91 7.07 0.52 -26.62
C TRP A 91 5.61 0.16 -26.33
N ARG A 92 4.73 1.15 -26.11
CA ARG A 92 3.29 0.89 -25.91
C ARG A 92 2.66 0.25 -27.15
N GLU A 93 2.90 0.78 -28.33
CA GLU A 93 2.43 0.20 -29.59
C GLU A 93 2.92 -1.23 -29.77
N VAL A 94 4.20 -1.48 -29.47
CA VAL A 94 4.78 -2.85 -29.56
C VAL A 94 4.11 -3.79 -28.55
N LEU A 95 3.87 -3.38 -27.32
CA LEU A 95 3.20 -4.22 -26.33
C LEU A 95 1.74 -4.50 -26.71
N THR A 96 1.01 -3.46 -27.13
CA THR A 96 -0.39 -3.60 -27.59
C THR A 96 -0.50 -4.56 -28.78
N ALA A 97 0.44 -4.49 -29.74
CA ALA A 97 0.46 -5.41 -30.88
C ALA A 97 0.71 -6.88 -30.50
N ASN A 98 1.21 -7.14 -29.27
CA ASN A 98 1.53 -8.47 -28.77
C ASN A 98 0.70 -8.85 -27.53
N GLU A 99 -0.36 -8.12 -27.21
CA GLU A 99 -1.16 -8.29 -25.99
C GLU A 99 -1.72 -9.73 -25.84
N ASP A 100 -2.08 -10.36 -26.95
CA ASP A 100 -2.63 -11.73 -26.99
C ASP A 100 -1.53 -12.82 -27.05
N SER A 101 -0.25 -12.47 -26.87
CA SER A 101 0.82 -13.49 -26.95
C SER A 101 0.76 -14.47 -25.77
N PRO A 102 0.96 -15.77 -26.03
CA PRO A 102 1.00 -16.79 -24.97
C PRO A 102 2.06 -16.50 -23.90
N GLU A 103 3.17 -15.88 -24.28
CA GLU A 103 4.25 -15.51 -23.39
C GLU A 103 3.80 -14.44 -22.39
N PHE A 104 3.09 -13.41 -22.86
CA PHE A 104 2.55 -12.35 -21.99
C PHE A 104 1.48 -12.90 -21.06
N ALA A 105 0.62 -13.79 -21.55
CA ALA A 105 -0.39 -14.45 -20.72
C ALA A 105 0.26 -15.30 -19.61
N ALA A 106 1.33 -16.05 -19.93
CA ALA A 106 2.08 -16.83 -18.96
C ALA A 106 2.78 -15.94 -17.92
N ASP A 107 3.34 -14.81 -18.35
CA ASP A 107 3.98 -13.83 -17.47
C ASP A 107 2.97 -13.19 -16.48
N LEU A 108 1.78 -12.85 -16.95
CA LEU A 108 0.72 -12.33 -16.10
C LEU A 108 0.24 -13.37 -15.07
N ALA A 109 0.13 -14.63 -15.46
CA ALA A 109 -0.17 -15.72 -14.54
C ALA A 109 0.93 -15.89 -13.48
N GLY A 110 2.20 -15.78 -13.87
CA GLY A 110 3.34 -15.77 -12.94
C GLY A 110 3.31 -14.57 -11.99
N LEU A 111 2.97 -13.40 -12.50
CA LEU A 111 2.81 -12.18 -11.69
C LEU A 111 1.69 -12.33 -10.66
N GLU A 112 0.54 -12.90 -11.05
CA GLU A 112 -0.56 -13.13 -10.11
C GLU A 112 -0.18 -14.16 -9.04
N THR A 113 0.50 -15.24 -9.40
CA THR A 113 1.05 -16.21 -8.44
C THR A 113 2.00 -15.54 -7.44
N LEU A 114 2.87 -14.64 -7.90
CA LEU A 114 3.74 -13.86 -7.02
C LEU A 114 2.94 -12.95 -6.07
N ARG A 115 1.89 -12.30 -6.57
CA ARG A 115 0.98 -11.46 -5.77
C ARG A 115 0.28 -12.29 -4.69
N GLU A 116 -0.28 -13.43 -5.06
CA GLU A 116 -0.95 -14.34 -4.11
C GLU A 116 -0.01 -14.82 -3.01
N ARG A 117 1.22 -15.20 -3.38
CA ARG A 117 2.24 -15.59 -2.39
C ARG A 117 2.55 -14.45 -1.43
N ARG A 118 2.77 -13.23 -1.93
CA ARG A 118 3.01 -12.05 -1.09
C ARG A 118 1.85 -11.76 -0.13
N ARG A 119 0.59 -11.96 -0.61
CA ARG A 119 -0.61 -11.89 0.25
C ARG A 119 -0.57 -12.94 1.34
N GLY A 120 -0.27 -14.19 0.97
CA GLY A 120 -0.16 -15.29 1.91
C GLY A 120 0.91 -15.09 2.98
N ASP A 121 2.11 -14.61 2.57
CA ASP A 121 3.22 -14.35 3.49
C ASP A 121 2.88 -13.24 4.50
N GLN A 122 2.22 -12.18 4.05
CA GLN A 122 1.77 -11.09 4.91
C GLN A 122 0.72 -11.57 5.92
N ARG A 123 -0.28 -12.32 5.46
CA ARG A 123 -1.29 -12.93 6.32
C ARG A 123 -0.65 -13.86 7.35
N ALA A 124 0.20 -14.80 6.90
CA ALA A 124 0.88 -15.74 7.78
C ALA A 124 1.79 -15.07 8.82
N TYR A 125 2.36 -13.89 8.50
CA TYR A 125 3.09 -13.09 9.48
C TYR A 125 2.16 -12.63 10.61
N PHE A 126 1.02 -11.99 10.28
CA PHE A 126 0.08 -11.51 11.28
C PHE A 126 -0.55 -12.64 12.09
N ASP A 127 -0.89 -13.76 11.45
CA ASP A 127 -1.41 -14.93 12.14
C ASP A 127 -0.42 -15.46 13.18
N ARG A 128 0.88 -15.49 12.86
CA ARG A 128 1.92 -15.92 13.82
C ARG A 128 2.10 -14.98 14.99
N VAL A 129 1.99 -13.66 14.77
CA VAL A 129 2.22 -12.67 15.83
C VAL A 129 0.95 -12.31 16.58
N ALA A 130 -0.22 -12.76 16.14
CA ALA A 130 -1.52 -12.40 16.68
C ALA A 130 -1.60 -12.54 18.21
N ALA A 131 -1.12 -13.66 18.76
CA ALA A 131 -1.20 -13.94 20.20
C ALA A 131 -0.35 -12.98 21.05
N SER A 132 0.76 -12.48 20.53
CA SER A 132 1.73 -11.63 21.25
C SER A 132 1.77 -10.19 20.76
N PHE A 133 0.98 -9.86 19.74
CA PHE A 133 1.06 -8.57 19.04
C PHE A 133 0.90 -7.38 19.99
N GLY A 134 -0.12 -7.43 20.87
CA GLY A 134 -0.38 -6.36 21.82
C GLY A 134 0.62 -6.26 22.98
N GLU A 135 1.34 -7.34 23.28
CA GLU A 135 2.29 -7.37 24.39
C GLU A 135 3.71 -6.95 23.98
N GLN A 136 4.11 -7.30 22.75
CA GLN A 136 5.48 -7.11 22.27
C GLN A 136 5.69 -5.87 21.41
N LEU A 137 4.66 -5.41 20.69
CA LEU A 137 4.78 -4.41 19.63
C LEU A 137 4.14 -3.05 19.96
N LEU A 138 3.34 -2.96 21.03
CA LEU A 138 2.72 -1.69 21.41
C LEU A 138 3.35 -1.13 22.70
N PRO A 139 4.37 -0.26 22.56
CA PRO A 139 4.88 0.47 23.71
C PRO A 139 3.81 1.46 24.21
N GLY A 140 3.61 1.49 25.52
CA GLY A 140 2.87 2.59 26.14
C GLY A 140 1.41 2.36 26.46
N ARG A 141 1.05 1.24 27.07
CA ARG A 141 -0.28 1.07 27.70
C ARG A 141 -0.65 2.16 28.72
N THR A 142 0.34 2.97 29.16
CA THR A 142 0.15 4.10 30.08
C THR A 142 -0.73 5.22 29.52
N TRP A 143 -0.84 5.33 28.19
CA TRP A 143 -1.73 6.29 27.53
C TRP A 143 -3.18 5.78 27.38
N GLU A 144 -3.44 4.48 27.63
CA GLU A 144 -4.76 3.87 27.46
C GLU A 144 -5.83 4.58 28.30
N GLY A 145 -5.53 4.90 29.54
CA GLY A 145 -6.48 5.61 30.41
C GLY A 145 -6.85 7.02 29.87
N LEU A 146 -5.85 7.77 29.39
CA LEU A 146 -6.09 9.07 28.76
C LEU A 146 -6.87 8.92 27.46
N ALA A 147 -6.50 7.97 26.61
CA ALA A 147 -7.20 7.71 25.35
C ALA A 147 -8.66 7.33 25.58
N ARG A 148 -8.96 6.42 26.54
CA ARG A 148 -10.34 6.07 26.92
C ARG A 148 -11.13 7.29 27.39
N SER A 149 -10.52 8.14 28.21
CA SER A 149 -11.18 9.36 28.68
C SER A 149 -11.51 10.32 27.54
N LEU A 150 -10.58 10.51 26.59
CA LEU A 150 -10.80 11.34 25.40
C LEU A 150 -11.84 10.73 24.45
N MET A 151 -11.90 9.40 24.37
CA MET A 151 -12.92 8.71 23.57
C MET A 151 -14.35 8.98 24.04
N LEU A 152 -14.56 9.32 25.32
CA LEU A 152 -15.91 9.74 25.80
C LEU A 152 -16.41 11.03 25.16
N LEU A 153 -15.52 11.81 24.55
CA LEU A 153 -15.85 13.00 23.78
C LEU A 153 -16.14 12.71 22.31
N ALA A 154 -15.87 11.48 21.85
CA ALA A 154 -16.11 11.07 20.47
C ALA A 154 -17.63 10.96 20.20
N PRO A 155 -18.10 11.28 18.98
CA PRO A 155 -19.52 11.19 18.66
C PRO A 155 -20.00 9.74 18.70
N ARG A 156 -21.23 9.51 19.14
CA ARG A 156 -21.91 8.22 18.98
C ARG A 156 -22.30 8.03 17.52
N ALA A 157 -21.51 7.22 16.81
CA ALA A 157 -21.55 7.09 15.36
C ALA A 157 -21.26 5.65 14.93
N ARG A 158 -21.42 5.37 13.65
CA ARG A 158 -20.98 4.10 13.03
C ARG A 158 -19.52 4.24 12.64
N TYR A 159 -18.68 3.45 13.27
CA TYR A 159 -17.24 3.43 13.01
C TYR A 159 -16.84 2.25 12.14
N ALA A 160 -15.83 2.44 11.27
CA ALA A 160 -15.05 1.36 10.69
C ALA A 160 -13.61 1.48 11.17
N ASP A 161 -13.05 0.38 11.65
CA ASP A 161 -11.64 0.25 12.03
C ASP A 161 -10.97 -0.66 11.00
N LEU A 162 -10.06 -0.10 10.20
CA LEU A 162 -9.43 -0.76 9.06
C LEU A 162 -8.00 -1.17 9.40
N GLY A 163 -7.74 -2.47 9.44
CA GLY A 163 -6.50 -3.05 9.96
C GLY A 163 -6.52 -3.09 11.48
N VAL A 164 -7.37 -3.95 12.01
CA VAL A 164 -7.70 -4.05 13.44
C VAL A 164 -6.50 -4.35 14.34
N GLY A 165 -5.52 -5.12 13.84
CA GLY A 165 -4.36 -5.54 14.60
C GLY A 165 -4.76 -6.26 15.92
N ASP A 166 -4.27 -5.79 17.06
CA ASP A 166 -4.57 -6.39 18.37
C ASP A 166 -6.00 -6.09 18.89
N GLY A 167 -6.78 -5.28 18.16
CA GLY A 167 -8.15 -4.92 18.50
C GLY A 167 -8.33 -3.95 19.66
N LEU A 168 -7.25 -3.37 20.22
CA LEU A 168 -7.35 -2.45 21.34
C LEU A 168 -8.18 -1.21 20.97
N LEU A 169 -7.91 -0.61 19.81
CA LEU A 169 -8.64 0.55 19.33
C LEU A 169 -10.09 0.23 19.06
N THR A 170 -10.37 -0.89 18.39
CA THR A 170 -11.74 -1.36 18.12
C THR A 170 -12.54 -1.50 19.41
N LEU A 171 -11.96 -2.11 20.46
CA LEU A 171 -12.61 -2.27 21.77
C LEU A 171 -12.88 -0.91 22.44
N MET A 172 -11.97 0.05 22.33
CA MET A 172 -12.17 1.39 22.87
C MET A 172 -13.27 2.15 22.10
N LEU A 173 -13.26 2.07 20.76
CA LEU A 173 -14.29 2.66 19.92
C LEU A 173 -15.68 2.09 20.26
N ALA A 174 -15.77 0.78 20.50
CA ALA A 174 -17.03 0.11 20.81
C ALA A 174 -17.68 0.58 22.12
N GLU A 175 -16.91 1.15 23.06
CA GLU A 175 -17.43 1.69 24.32
C GLU A 175 -18.31 2.96 24.07
N VAL A 176 -18.05 3.70 22.99
CA VAL A 176 -18.72 4.98 22.67
C VAL A 176 -19.55 4.94 21.39
N ALA A 177 -19.20 4.04 20.46
CA ALA A 177 -19.83 3.93 19.15
C ALA A 177 -21.27 3.36 19.21
N THR A 178 -22.07 3.69 18.20
CA THR A 178 -23.32 2.99 17.92
C THR A 178 -23.03 1.56 17.43
N SER A 179 -22.06 1.44 16.51
CA SER A 179 -21.54 0.17 16.01
C SER A 179 -20.12 0.36 15.51
N VAL A 180 -19.33 -0.71 15.53
CA VAL A 180 -17.98 -0.77 14.95
C VAL A 180 -17.90 -1.91 13.97
N THR A 181 -17.51 -1.62 12.73
CA THR A 181 -17.10 -2.64 11.74
C THR A 181 -15.59 -2.75 11.79
N ALA A 182 -15.09 -3.91 12.18
CA ALA A 182 -13.68 -4.20 12.35
C ALA A 182 -13.19 -5.03 11.16
N VAL A 183 -12.30 -4.47 10.33
CA VAL A 183 -11.80 -5.14 9.12
C VAL A 183 -10.34 -5.49 9.30
N ASP A 184 -10.00 -6.75 9.04
CA ASP A 184 -8.61 -7.22 8.99
C ASP A 184 -8.45 -8.33 7.95
N LEU A 185 -7.25 -8.47 7.42
CA LEU A 185 -6.90 -9.55 6.49
C LEU A 185 -6.72 -10.89 7.23
N SER A 186 -6.34 -10.84 8.53
CA SER A 186 -6.06 -12.02 9.35
C SER A 186 -7.32 -12.48 10.12
N PRO A 187 -7.86 -13.67 9.82
CA PRO A 187 -8.94 -14.25 10.60
C PRO A 187 -8.55 -14.49 12.05
N GLU A 188 -7.28 -14.75 12.36
CA GLU A 188 -6.77 -14.92 13.71
C GLU A 188 -6.86 -13.62 14.52
N MET A 189 -6.54 -12.47 13.92
CA MET A 189 -6.71 -11.16 14.56
C MET A 189 -8.19 -10.90 14.88
N LEU A 190 -9.07 -11.17 13.92
CA LEU A 190 -10.52 -11.03 14.10
C LEU A 190 -11.06 -12.00 15.16
N ALA A 191 -10.59 -13.22 15.21
CA ALA A 191 -10.98 -14.21 16.24
C ALA A 191 -10.54 -13.77 17.64
N GLN A 192 -9.32 -13.22 17.78
CA GLN A 192 -8.86 -12.67 19.06
C GLN A 192 -9.65 -11.44 19.50
N LEU A 193 -9.96 -10.52 18.56
CA LEU A 193 -10.86 -9.40 18.84
C LEU A 193 -12.21 -9.90 19.34
N ALA A 194 -12.82 -10.87 18.66
CA ALA A 194 -14.13 -11.42 19.05
C ALA A 194 -14.10 -12.04 20.45
N ALA A 195 -13.06 -12.81 20.78
CA ALA A 195 -12.89 -13.39 22.11
C ALA A 195 -12.75 -12.31 23.21
N ARG A 196 -11.95 -11.25 22.94
CA ARG A 196 -11.78 -10.12 23.87
C ARG A 196 -13.08 -9.31 24.03
N ALA A 197 -13.82 -9.08 22.94
CA ALA A 197 -15.11 -8.39 22.97
C ALA A 197 -16.12 -9.19 23.80
N GLN A 198 -16.20 -10.52 23.62
CA GLN A 198 -17.06 -11.39 24.38
C GLN A 198 -16.71 -11.36 25.87
N ALA A 199 -15.44 -11.45 26.23
CA ALA A 199 -14.98 -11.38 27.62
C ALA A 199 -15.35 -10.07 28.32
N LYS A 200 -15.46 -8.98 27.55
CA LYS A 200 -15.86 -7.64 28.04
C LYS A 200 -17.37 -7.37 27.92
N GLY A 201 -18.16 -8.30 27.38
CA GLY A 201 -19.60 -8.13 27.16
C GLY A 201 -19.95 -7.12 26.05
N ILE A 202 -19.02 -6.79 25.18
CA ILE A 202 -19.20 -5.87 24.05
C ILE A 202 -19.93 -6.62 22.93
N ARG A 203 -21.01 -6.02 22.38
CA ARG A 203 -21.89 -6.68 21.39
C ARG A 203 -22.09 -5.89 20.11
N ASN A 204 -21.52 -4.70 20.02
CA ASN A 204 -21.70 -3.76 18.89
C ASN A 204 -20.51 -3.76 17.93
N ILE A 205 -19.72 -4.84 17.90
CA ILE A 205 -18.63 -5.05 16.94
C ILE A 205 -19.04 -6.09 15.91
N THR A 206 -18.83 -5.79 14.63
CA THR A 206 -18.95 -6.74 13.51
C THR A 206 -17.55 -6.94 12.92
N ALA A 207 -17.04 -8.16 12.98
CA ALA A 207 -15.76 -8.54 12.40
C ALA A 207 -15.95 -8.92 10.92
N VAL A 208 -15.12 -8.40 10.04
CA VAL A 208 -15.18 -8.63 8.59
C VAL A 208 -13.76 -8.92 8.08
N GLU A 209 -13.56 -10.09 7.48
CA GLU A 209 -12.31 -10.41 6.79
C GLU A 209 -12.27 -9.66 5.45
N GLY A 210 -11.17 -8.91 5.18
CA GLY A 210 -11.01 -8.15 3.95
C GLY A 210 -9.71 -7.40 3.85
N GLU A 211 -9.33 -7.08 2.61
CA GLU A 211 -8.20 -6.21 2.30
C GLU A 211 -8.64 -4.75 2.38
N ILE A 212 -7.79 -3.88 2.95
CA ILE A 212 -8.12 -2.46 3.10
C ILE A 212 -8.16 -1.71 1.76
N GLU A 213 -7.53 -2.25 0.71
CA GLU A 213 -7.56 -1.75 -0.66
C GLU A 213 -8.81 -2.17 -1.46
N SER A 214 -9.61 -3.12 -0.93
CA SER A 214 -10.83 -3.63 -1.59
C SER A 214 -11.81 -4.12 -0.53
N LEU A 215 -12.49 -3.16 0.13
CA LEU A 215 -13.35 -3.43 1.26
C LEU A 215 -14.67 -4.10 0.85
N PRO A 216 -15.06 -5.23 1.48
CA PRO A 216 -16.36 -5.85 1.26
C PRO A 216 -17.49 -5.10 2.02
N LEU A 217 -17.45 -3.77 2.00
CA LEU A 217 -18.37 -2.88 2.72
C LEU A 217 -19.14 -1.99 1.74
N PRO A 218 -20.42 -1.67 2.02
CA PRO A 218 -21.21 -0.78 1.19
C PRO A 218 -20.63 0.64 1.17
N GLU A 219 -20.84 1.33 0.05
CA GLU A 219 -20.59 2.77 -0.04
C GLU A 219 -21.44 3.55 0.98
N SER A 220 -20.90 4.66 1.50
CA SER A 220 -21.62 5.59 2.39
C SER A 220 -22.28 4.91 3.60
N SER A 221 -21.61 3.94 4.19
CA SER A 221 -22.12 3.10 5.29
C SER A 221 -21.63 3.52 6.67
N HIS A 222 -20.57 4.31 6.77
CA HIS A 222 -19.93 4.68 8.03
C HIS A 222 -19.77 6.19 8.19
N ASP A 223 -19.90 6.66 9.43
CA ASP A 223 -19.77 8.09 9.75
C ASP A 223 -18.30 8.47 10.05
N VAL A 224 -17.54 7.50 10.60
CA VAL A 224 -16.12 7.65 10.91
C VAL A 224 -15.38 6.40 10.47
N VAL A 225 -14.25 6.60 9.80
CA VAL A 225 -13.30 5.54 9.47
C VAL A 225 -11.99 5.81 10.20
N VAL A 226 -11.40 4.77 10.78
CA VAL A 226 -10.10 4.85 11.44
C VAL A 226 -9.15 3.84 10.80
N MET A 227 -7.92 4.25 10.58
CA MET A 227 -6.80 3.41 10.18
C MET A 227 -5.65 3.68 11.14
N SER A 228 -5.33 2.72 11.99
CA SER A 228 -4.26 2.88 12.99
C SER A 228 -3.15 1.88 12.75
N GLN A 229 -1.96 2.36 12.39
CA GLN A 229 -0.78 1.52 12.07
C GLN A 229 -1.08 0.47 10.98
N ALA A 230 -1.93 0.82 10.02
CA ALA A 230 -2.39 -0.09 8.97
C ALA A 230 -1.97 0.34 7.57
N LEU A 231 -1.90 1.66 7.30
CA LEU A 231 -1.67 2.16 5.95
C LEU A 231 -0.27 1.80 5.41
N HIS A 232 0.75 1.73 6.27
CA HIS A 232 2.09 1.32 5.85
C HIS A 232 2.22 -0.17 5.48
N HIS A 233 1.19 -0.98 5.75
CA HIS A 233 1.05 -2.36 5.29
C HIS A 233 0.29 -2.47 3.96
N ALA A 234 -0.40 -1.41 3.50
CA ALA A 234 -1.08 -1.39 2.22
C ALA A 234 -0.06 -1.48 1.07
N ARG A 235 -0.35 -2.26 0.03
CA ARG A 235 0.47 -2.29 -1.20
C ARG A 235 0.31 -0.98 -1.97
N GLU A 236 -0.95 -0.54 -2.06
CA GLU A 236 -1.38 0.67 -2.74
C GLU A 236 -2.10 1.60 -1.74
N PRO A 237 -1.36 2.40 -0.95
CA PRO A 237 -1.95 3.28 0.06
C PRO A 237 -3.06 4.17 -0.47
N LEU A 238 -2.94 4.64 -1.72
CA LEU A 238 -3.99 5.45 -2.36
C LEU A 238 -5.28 4.66 -2.59
N ALA A 239 -5.20 3.37 -2.93
CA ALA A 239 -6.37 2.51 -3.08
C ALA A 239 -7.07 2.31 -1.73
N ALA A 240 -6.32 2.03 -0.66
CA ALA A 240 -6.86 1.90 0.68
C ALA A 240 -7.57 3.19 1.15
N LEU A 241 -6.98 4.36 0.89
CA LEU A 241 -7.61 5.65 1.23
C LEU A 241 -8.86 5.95 0.38
N ARG A 242 -8.90 5.52 -0.89
CA ARG A 242 -10.09 5.61 -1.73
C ARG A 242 -11.22 4.73 -1.21
N GLU A 243 -10.93 3.52 -0.77
CA GLU A 243 -11.90 2.63 -0.16
C GLU A 243 -12.43 3.21 1.16
N ALA A 244 -11.54 3.74 2.02
CA ALA A 244 -11.94 4.47 3.23
C ALA A 244 -12.87 5.65 2.89
N ALA A 245 -12.55 6.45 1.87
CA ALA A 245 -13.40 7.53 1.40
C ALA A 245 -14.73 7.01 0.81
N ARG A 246 -14.74 5.89 0.10
CA ARG A 246 -15.94 5.30 -0.49
C ARG A 246 -16.97 4.92 0.57
N ILE A 247 -16.53 4.25 1.63
CA ILE A 247 -17.42 3.78 2.70
C ILE A 247 -17.88 4.89 3.65
N LEU A 248 -17.23 6.06 3.67
CA LEU A 248 -17.68 7.23 4.43
C LEU A 248 -18.95 7.82 3.83
N VAL A 249 -19.87 8.26 4.69
CA VAL A 249 -20.99 9.10 4.29
C VAL A 249 -20.51 10.50 3.89
N PRO A 250 -21.28 11.28 3.10
CA PRO A 250 -20.99 12.70 2.89
C PRO A 250 -20.84 13.43 4.23
N GLY A 251 -19.72 14.16 4.40
CA GLY A 251 -19.35 14.81 5.67
C GLY A 251 -18.75 13.90 6.74
N GLY A 252 -18.63 12.60 6.47
CA GLY A 252 -17.96 11.64 7.35
C GLY A 252 -16.46 11.91 7.47
N ARG A 253 -15.84 11.40 8.52
CA ARG A 253 -14.44 11.70 8.88
C ARG A 253 -13.55 10.48 8.79
N LEU A 254 -12.36 10.67 8.24
CA LEU A 254 -11.25 9.71 8.29
C LEU A 254 -10.22 10.16 9.32
N LEU A 255 -9.77 9.23 10.15
CA LEU A 255 -8.60 9.36 11.00
C LEU A 255 -7.56 8.32 10.56
N VAL A 256 -6.35 8.78 10.26
CA VAL A 256 -5.18 7.91 10.02
C VAL A 256 -4.15 8.19 11.10
N ILE A 257 -3.68 7.13 11.75
CA ILE A 257 -2.54 7.16 12.67
C ILE A 257 -1.49 6.22 12.08
N ASP A 258 -0.34 6.75 11.70
CA ASP A 258 0.71 5.96 11.05
C ASP A 258 2.10 6.49 11.41
N LEU A 259 3.16 5.98 10.81
CA LEU A 259 4.53 6.36 11.08
C LEU A 259 4.99 7.50 10.17
N LEU A 260 5.74 8.44 10.75
CA LEU A 260 6.55 9.37 9.96
C LEU A 260 7.63 8.58 9.21
N ALA A 261 7.91 8.99 7.98
CA ALA A 261 8.94 8.36 7.16
C ALA A 261 10.27 8.22 7.92
N HIS A 262 10.86 7.02 7.90
CA HIS A 262 12.07 6.63 8.59
C HIS A 262 12.97 5.75 7.71
N GLN A 263 14.14 5.33 8.21
CA GLN A 263 15.11 4.53 7.46
C GLN A 263 15.40 3.16 8.10
N GLU A 264 14.53 2.72 9.00
CA GLU A 264 14.68 1.48 9.76
C GLU A 264 14.23 0.29 8.90
N ASP A 265 15.13 -0.26 8.07
CA ASP A 265 14.80 -1.36 7.13
C ASP A 265 14.39 -2.66 7.82
N TRP A 266 14.83 -2.89 9.06
CA TRP A 266 14.52 -4.11 9.80
C TRP A 266 13.01 -4.32 10.03
N VAL A 267 12.21 -3.24 10.01
CA VAL A 267 10.75 -3.35 10.18
C VAL A 267 10.10 -4.09 9.01
N ARG A 268 10.70 -4.08 7.82
CA ARG A 268 10.22 -4.85 6.68
C ARG A 268 10.33 -6.34 6.92
N GLU A 269 11.46 -6.78 7.44
CA GLU A 269 11.74 -8.20 7.67
C GLU A 269 11.03 -8.72 8.93
N LYS A 270 11.00 -7.91 9.99
CA LYS A 270 10.47 -8.33 11.30
C LYS A 270 8.99 -8.02 11.49
N LEU A 271 8.49 -6.91 10.94
CA LEU A 271 7.14 -6.42 11.16
C LEU A 271 6.26 -6.43 9.90
N GLY A 272 6.81 -6.82 8.74
CA GLY A 272 6.05 -6.91 7.50
C GLY A 272 5.64 -5.56 6.91
N HIS A 273 6.34 -4.45 7.24
CA HIS A 273 6.05 -3.14 6.68
C HIS A 273 6.36 -3.12 5.18
N LEU A 274 5.42 -2.67 4.37
CA LEU A 274 5.64 -2.44 2.94
C LEU A 274 6.20 -1.03 2.69
N HIS A 275 5.78 -0.05 3.51
CA HIS A 275 6.27 1.32 3.47
C HIS A 275 7.00 1.66 4.78
N LEU A 276 8.06 2.47 4.69
CA LEU A 276 8.80 2.96 5.85
C LEU A 276 8.19 4.27 6.39
N GLY A 277 6.85 4.28 6.54
CA GLY A 277 6.09 5.44 6.95
C GLY A 277 5.89 6.47 5.82
N PHE A 278 5.31 7.61 6.17
CA PHE A 278 4.90 8.65 5.23
C PHE A 278 5.47 10.01 5.65
N THR A 279 5.79 10.86 4.68
CA THR A 279 6.02 12.28 4.99
C THR A 279 4.69 13.00 5.21
N GLU A 280 4.70 14.08 5.99
CA GLU A 280 3.48 14.89 6.22
C GLU A 280 2.84 15.33 4.89
N ALA A 281 3.65 15.88 3.98
CA ALA A 281 3.18 16.30 2.66
C ALA A 281 2.74 15.12 1.77
N GLY A 282 3.42 13.97 1.86
CA GLY A 282 3.07 12.75 1.12
C GLY A 282 1.71 12.20 1.54
N LEU A 283 1.47 12.10 2.85
CA LEU A 283 0.19 11.63 3.38
C LEU A 283 -0.95 12.60 3.05
N ALA A 284 -0.71 13.92 3.18
CA ALA A 284 -1.71 14.93 2.80
C ALA A 284 -2.11 14.79 1.32
N LYS A 285 -1.12 14.68 0.43
CA LYS A 285 -1.36 14.50 -1.01
C LYS A 285 -2.16 13.22 -1.31
N LEU A 286 -1.85 12.10 -0.64
CA LEU A 286 -2.59 10.84 -0.82
C LEU A 286 -4.06 10.99 -0.40
N LEU A 287 -4.33 11.66 0.73
CA LEU A 287 -5.69 11.93 1.21
C LEU A 287 -6.48 12.80 0.23
N GLU A 288 -5.87 13.87 -0.30
CA GLU A 288 -6.48 14.73 -1.32
C GLU A 288 -6.76 13.96 -2.62
N GLN A 289 -5.83 13.12 -3.07
CA GLN A 289 -5.99 12.26 -4.26
C GLN A 289 -7.06 11.17 -4.07
N ALA A 290 -7.35 10.79 -2.83
CA ALA A 290 -8.47 9.92 -2.49
C ALA A 290 -9.83 10.64 -2.51
N GLY A 291 -9.87 11.95 -2.80
CA GLY A 291 -11.09 12.76 -2.87
C GLY A 291 -11.52 13.35 -1.52
N LEU A 292 -10.67 13.26 -0.52
CA LEU A 292 -10.94 13.81 0.82
C LEU A 292 -10.56 15.30 0.90
N ARG A 293 -11.23 16.03 1.78
CA ARG A 293 -11.07 17.48 1.99
C ARG A 293 -10.73 17.77 3.45
N ASN A 294 -10.45 19.03 3.76
CA ASN A 294 -10.12 19.46 5.12
C ASN A 294 -9.01 18.62 5.75
N VAL A 295 -8.00 18.32 4.92
CA VAL A 295 -6.88 17.46 5.32
C VAL A 295 -5.99 18.20 6.29
N LEU A 296 -5.79 17.59 7.47
CA LEU A 296 -4.84 18.02 8.48
C LEU A 296 -3.90 16.87 8.76
N VAL A 297 -2.59 17.09 8.65
CA VAL A 297 -1.55 16.11 9.00
C VAL A 297 -0.61 16.75 10.01
N SER A 298 -0.32 16.03 11.09
CA SER A 298 0.59 16.49 12.14
C SER A 298 1.37 15.33 12.74
N ARG A 299 2.54 15.63 13.28
CA ARG A 299 3.28 14.70 14.15
C ARG A 299 2.58 14.66 15.50
N SER A 300 2.25 13.47 15.97
CA SER A 300 1.46 13.31 17.19
C SER A 300 2.27 12.87 18.40
N ALA A 301 3.06 11.81 18.28
CA ALA A 301 3.81 11.26 19.40
C ALA A 301 5.11 10.63 18.93
N ARG A 302 6.13 10.68 19.78
CA ARG A 302 7.38 9.95 19.61
C ARG A 302 7.39 8.75 20.52
N ASP A 303 7.74 7.58 19.99
CA ASP A 303 7.96 6.40 20.81
C ASP A 303 9.13 6.65 21.78
N PRO A 304 8.94 6.42 23.08
CA PRO A 304 10.02 6.55 24.05
C PRO A 304 11.10 5.48 23.89
N GLN A 305 10.80 4.37 23.24
CA GLN A 305 11.78 3.29 23.01
C GLN A 305 12.50 3.46 21.66
N PRO A 306 13.81 3.17 21.61
CA PRO A 306 14.56 3.15 20.35
C PRO A 306 13.90 2.21 19.33
N PRO A 307 13.87 2.63 18.04
CA PRO A 307 14.53 3.78 17.42
C PRO A 307 13.76 5.10 17.51
N ASN A 308 12.82 5.23 18.44
CA ASN A 308 12.07 6.45 18.71
C ASN A 308 11.20 6.89 17.51
N PHE A 309 10.43 5.96 16.98
CA PHE A 309 9.51 6.26 15.90
C PHE A 309 8.61 7.46 16.21
N MET A 310 8.38 8.28 15.19
CA MET A 310 7.45 9.39 15.27
C MET A 310 6.14 8.99 14.62
N SER A 311 5.04 9.13 15.33
CA SER A 311 3.71 8.90 14.74
C SER A 311 3.21 10.14 14.01
N LEU A 312 2.57 9.92 12.86
CA LEU A 312 1.74 10.89 12.16
C LEU A 312 0.28 10.66 12.51
N THR A 313 -0.46 11.73 12.70
CA THR A 313 -1.92 11.71 12.73
C THR A 313 -2.45 12.57 11.59
N ALA A 314 -3.34 12.00 10.82
CA ALA A 314 -4.03 12.74 9.77
C ALA A 314 -5.55 12.65 9.97
N THR A 315 -6.24 13.77 9.79
CA THR A 315 -7.70 13.82 9.70
C THR A 315 -8.12 14.39 8.37
N ALA A 316 -9.19 13.85 7.81
CA ALA A 316 -9.77 14.32 6.57
C ALA A 316 -11.30 14.12 6.57
N GLN A 317 -12.00 14.70 5.61
CA GLN A 317 -13.44 14.66 5.51
C GLN A 317 -13.87 14.33 4.07
N LYS A 318 -14.91 13.51 3.93
CA LYS A 318 -15.53 13.24 2.61
C LYS A 318 -16.41 14.38 2.14
#